data_e273b547f6e46a24221b1dce5b3c4056
#
_entry.id   e273b547f6e46a24221b1dce5b3c4056
#
_cell.length_a   1.000
_cell.length_b   1.000
_cell.length_c   1.000
_cell.angle_alpha   90.00
_cell.angle_beta   90.00
_cell.angle_gamma   90.00
#
_symmetry.space_group_name_H-M   'P 1'
#
loop_
_entity.id
_entity.type
_entity.pdbx_description
1 polymer ?
#
loop_
_entity_poly.entity_id
_entity_poly.type
_entity_poly.pdbx_seq_one_letter_code
_entity_poly.pdbx_strand_id
1 'polypeptide(L)'
;IKKDSVVGLIGDNGAGKSTLIKILSGAHAPDTGHIYFEGKEVKFKSTKQAMNLGIETIYQYSALIPQMSIARNIFIGREQTNFSLGSIGLMKTKTMDKAAMDALNDVELHLRSPDTPVNQLSGGERQGVVIARAMYFKSKVLILDEPTNHLSVKETNKVLRFVEGLKKQGVTS
;
A
#
# COMPACT_ATOMS: atom_id res chain seq x y z
N ILE A 1 -5.98 -10.00 15.30
CA ILE A 1 -5.03 -8.87 15.33
C ILE A 1 -5.75 -7.71 16.03
N LYS A 2 -5.09 -7.09 17.00
CA LYS A 2 -5.63 -5.91 17.71
C LYS A 2 -5.44 -4.66 16.85
N LYS A 3 -6.40 -3.73 16.92
CA LYS A 3 -6.27 -2.42 16.30
C LYS A 3 -5.01 -1.71 16.81
N ASP A 4 -4.38 -0.90 15.96
CA ASP A 4 -3.18 -0.10 16.26
C ASP A 4 -2.00 -0.94 16.79
N SER A 5 -1.84 -2.17 16.27
CA SER A 5 -0.74 -3.06 16.60
C SER A 5 0.13 -3.37 15.39
N VAL A 6 1.40 -3.65 15.64
CA VAL A 6 2.33 -4.23 14.65
C VAL A 6 2.45 -5.72 14.95
N VAL A 7 2.22 -6.55 13.95
CA VAL A 7 2.24 -8.02 14.09
C VAL A 7 3.19 -8.63 13.08
N GLY A 8 4.19 -9.37 13.56
CA GLY A 8 5.11 -10.13 12.71
C GLY A 8 4.54 -11.52 12.39
N LEU A 9 4.38 -11.84 11.11
CA LEU A 9 4.05 -13.19 10.64
C LEU A 9 5.34 -13.95 10.35
N ILE A 10 5.68 -14.92 11.20
CA ILE A 10 6.92 -15.70 11.13
C ILE A 10 6.60 -17.14 10.72
N GLY A 11 7.48 -17.73 9.94
CA GLY A 11 7.39 -19.14 9.50
C GLY A 11 8.38 -19.42 8.38
N ASP A 12 8.67 -20.71 8.16
CA ASP A 12 9.59 -21.16 7.12
C ASP A 12 9.09 -20.90 5.70
N ASN A 13 9.96 -21.07 4.72
CA ASN A 13 9.57 -21.02 3.32
C ASN A 13 8.58 -22.16 3.03
N GLY A 14 7.48 -21.82 2.34
CA GLY A 14 6.40 -22.77 2.10
C GLY A 14 5.35 -22.90 3.22
N ALA A 15 5.52 -22.25 4.38
CA ALA A 15 4.57 -22.30 5.50
C ALA A 15 3.20 -21.63 5.23
N GLY A 16 2.98 -21.10 4.03
CA GLY A 16 1.71 -20.50 3.65
C GLY A 16 1.59 -19.00 3.96
N LYS A 17 2.65 -18.31 4.40
CA LYS A 17 2.61 -16.87 4.72
C LYS A 17 2.03 -16.03 3.58
N SER A 18 2.58 -16.16 2.38
CA SER A 18 2.11 -15.41 1.20
C SER A 18 0.69 -15.82 0.76
N THR A 19 0.28 -17.05 1.01
CA THR A 19 -1.10 -17.50 0.78
C THR A 19 -2.07 -16.78 1.72
N LEU A 20 -1.73 -16.71 3.01
CA LEU A 20 -2.51 -15.96 4.00
C LEU A 20 -2.61 -14.48 3.62
N ILE A 21 -1.49 -13.86 3.22
CA ILE A 21 -1.46 -12.47 2.75
C ILE A 21 -2.38 -12.28 1.54
N LYS A 22 -2.35 -13.17 0.56
CA LYS A 22 -3.23 -13.12 -0.62
C LYS A 22 -4.71 -13.27 -0.25
N ILE A 23 -5.03 -14.07 0.74
CA ILE A 23 -6.41 -14.21 1.25
C ILE A 23 -6.85 -12.91 1.94
N LEU A 24 -6.03 -12.36 2.83
CA LEU A 24 -6.34 -11.12 3.55
C LEU A 24 -6.43 -9.90 2.62
N SER A 25 -5.66 -9.88 1.56
CA SER A 25 -5.72 -8.83 0.52
C SER A 25 -6.87 -8.99 -0.47
N GLY A 26 -7.62 -10.10 -0.40
CA GLY A 26 -8.72 -10.40 -1.35
C GLY A 26 -8.25 -10.85 -2.73
N ALA A 27 -6.96 -11.22 -2.88
CA ALA A 27 -6.42 -11.79 -4.12
C ALA A 27 -6.81 -13.28 -4.30
N HIS A 28 -7.04 -13.98 -3.19
CA HIS A 28 -7.52 -15.37 -3.17
C HIS A 28 -8.69 -15.50 -2.21
N ALA A 29 -9.66 -16.36 -2.56
CA ALA A 29 -10.68 -16.76 -1.61
C ALA A 29 -10.12 -17.85 -0.68
N PRO A 30 -10.48 -17.86 0.61
CA PRO A 30 -10.14 -18.97 1.49
C PRO A 30 -10.97 -20.21 1.11
N ASP A 31 -10.37 -21.40 1.18
CA ASP A 31 -11.09 -22.67 0.98
C ASP A 31 -12.09 -22.91 2.11
N THR A 32 -11.69 -22.60 3.34
CA THR A 32 -12.52 -22.75 4.55
C THR A 32 -12.21 -21.62 5.53
N GLY A 33 -13.10 -21.42 6.51
CA GLY A 33 -12.93 -20.42 7.56
C GLY A 33 -13.59 -19.08 7.25
N HIS A 34 -13.42 -18.13 8.16
CA HIS A 34 -14.07 -16.83 8.12
C HIS A 34 -13.06 -15.71 8.37
N ILE A 35 -13.24 -14.58 7.69
CA ILE A 35 -12.46 -13.36 7.90
C ILE A 35 -13.37 -12.36 8.62
N TYR A 36 -12.87 -11.79 9.72
CA TYR A 36 -13.56 -10.72 10.44
C TYR A 36 -12.75 -9.43 10.36
N PHE A 37 -13.39 -8.36 9.95
CA PHE A 37 -12.83 -7.03 9.91
C PHE A 37 -13.69 -6.06 10.71
N GLU A 38 -13.12 -5.41 11.71
CA GLU A 38 -13.85 -4.56 12.68
C GLU A 38 -15.09 -5.25 13.28
N GLY A 39 -14.96 -6.54 13.62
CA GLY A 39 -16.03 -7.36 14.22
C GLY A 39 -17.10 -7.86 13.26
N LYS A 40 -17.03 -7.52 11.97
CA LYS A 40 -17.97 -7.97 10.95
C LYS A 40 -17.32 -9.04 10.06
N GLU A 41 -18.06 -10.09 9.76
CA GLU A 41 -17.62 -11.06 8.76
C GLU A 41 -17.55 -10.41 7.38
N VAL A 42 -16.43 -10.62 6.69
CA VAL A 42 -16.19 -10.10 5.35
C VAL A 42 -15.77 -11.22 4.40
N LYS A 43 -16.21 -11.11 3.14
CA LYS A 43 -15.82 -12.02 2.06
C LYS A 43 -15.37 -11.15 0.88
N PHE A 44 -14.11 -11.27 0.52
CA PHE A 44 -13.56 -10.52 -0.60
C PHE A 44 -13.74 -11.29 -1.90
N LYS A 45 -14.28 -10.62 -2.93
CA LYS A 45 -14.32 -11.10 -4.31
C LYS A 45 -13.21 -10.51 -5.17
N SER A 46 -12.48 -9.53 -4.64
CA SER A 46 -11.36 -8.85 -5.31
C SER A 46 -10.52 -8.04 -4.33
N THR A 47 -9.29 -7.76 -4.71
CA THR A 47 -8.39 -6.86 -3.96
C THR A 47 -8.99 -5.46 -3.79
N LYS A 48 -9.75 -4.98 -4.78
CA LYS A 48 -10.44 -3.68 -4.71
C LYS A 48 -11.41 -3.61 -3.53
N GLN A 49 -12.10 -4.71 -3.20
CA GLN A 49 -13.00 -4.74 -2.04
C GLN A 49 -12.23 -4.65 -0.72
N ALA A 50 -11.11 -5.36 -0.58
CA ALA A 50 -10.23 -5.24 0.59
C ALA A 50 -9.68 -3.82 0.74
N MET A 51 -9.19 -3.23 -0.36
CA MET A 51 -8.71 -1.84 -0.40
C MET A 51 -9.79 -0.83 0.01
N ASN A 52 -11.04 -1.03 -0.42
CA ASN A 52 -12.15 -0.14 -0.06
C ASN A 52 -12.50 -0.20 1.43
N LEU A 53 -12.20 -1.30 2.11
CA LEU A 53 -12.32 -1.41 3.58
C LEU A 53 -11.12 -0.82 4.32
N GLY A 54 -10.07 -0.43 3.60
CA GLY A 54 -8.84 0.12 4.18
C GLY A 54 -7.76 -0.94 4.45
N ILE A 55 -7.81 -2.09 3.80
CA ILE A 55 -6.74 -3.10 3.82
C ILE A 55 -5.84 -2.86 2.60
N GLU A 56 -4.66 -2.34 2.83
CA GLU A 56 -3.65 -2.11 1.79
C GLU A 56 -2.55 -3.16 1.90
N THR A 57 -2.05 -3.65 0.77
CA THR A 57 -1.00 -4.68 0.75
C THR A 57 0.16 -4.22 -0.11
N ILE A 58 1.35 -4.29 0.47
CA ILE A 58 2.62 -4.04 -0.19
C ILE A 58 3.31 -5.40 -0.40
N TYR A 59 3.28 -5.89 -1.64
CA TYR A 59 3.95 -7.13 -2.00
C TYR A 59 5.45 -6.93 -2.21
N GLN A 60 6.22 -7.98 -1.97
CA GLN A 60 7.68 -8.05 -2.09
C GLN A 60 8.22 -7.56 -3.45
N TYR A 61 7.52 -7.89 -4.54
CA TYR A 61 7.88 -7.51 -5.90
C TYR A 61 6.76 -6.65 -6.51
N SER A 62 7.01 -5.36 -6.68
CA SER A 62 6.20 -4.47 -7.52
C SER A 62 4.88 -3.94 -6.93
N ALA A 63 4.93 -3.30 -5.76
CA ALA A 63 3.84 -2.40 -5.39
C ALA A 63 3.73 -1.19 -6.34
N LEU A 64 4.77 -0.95 -7.15
CA LEU A 64 4.88 0.18 -8.08
C LEU A 64 5.17 -0.31 -9.51
N ILE A 65 4.59 0.36 -10.49
CA ILE A 65 4.86 0.14 -11.91
C ILE A 65 6.04 1.04 -12.31
N PRO A 66 7.22 0.47 -12.66
CA PRO A 66 8.46 1.23 -12.81
C PRO A 66 8.41 2.36 -13.83
N GLN A 67 7.70 2.17 -14.93
CA GLN A 67 7.59 3.12 -16.05
C GLN A 67 6.54 4.19 -15.82
N MET A 68 5.69 4.04 -14.83
CA MET A 68 4.66 5.04 -14.49
C MET A 68 5.23 6.10 -13.55
N SER A 69 4.66 7.30 -13.61
CA SER A 69 4.99 8.40 -12.73
C SER A 69 4.61 8.10 -11.27
N ILE A 70 5.20 8.84 -10.35
CA ILE A 70 4.90 8.76 -8.91
C ILE A 70 3.40 8.96 -8.68
N ALA A 71 2.82 10.05 -9.21
CA ALA A 71 1.41 10.34 -9.02
C ALA A 71 0.51 9.21 -9.53
N ARG A 72 0.79 8.66 -10.69
CA ARG A 72 0.03 7.53 -11.23
C ARG A 72 0.19 6.26 -10.38
N ASN A 73 1.36 6.01 -9.82
CA ASN A 73 1.56 4.89 -8.92
C ASN A 73 0.79 5.04 -7.60
N ILE A 74 0.70 6.25 -7.07
CA ILE A 74 -0.09 6.51 -5.86
C ILE A 74 -1.57 6.26 -6.12
N PHE A 75 -2.10 6.71 -7.25
CA PHE A 75 -3.54 6.65 -7.55
C PHE A 75 -3.99 5.43 -8.36
N ILE A 76 -3.09 4.50 -8.70
CA ILE A 76 -3.44 3.34 -9.53
C ILE A 76 -4.63 2.56 -8.96
N GLY A 77 -5.65 2.34 -9.80
CA GLY A 77 -6.90 1.68 -9.42
C GLY A 77 -7.87 2.54 -8.60
N ARG A 78 -7.49 3.80 -8.29
CA ARG A 78 -8.27 4.80 -7.54
C ARG A 78 -8.15 6.18 -8.18
N GLU A 79 -8.02 6.23 -9.51
CA GLU A 79 -7.86 7.46 -10.26
C GLU A 79 -9.04 8.39 -10.06
N GLN A 80 -8.77 9.67 -9.81
CA GLN A 80 -9.79 10.70 -9.71
C GLN A 80 -10.21 11.13 -11.12
N THR A 81 -11.50 11.11 -11.42
CA THR A 81 -12.05 11.51 -12.71
C THR A 81 -12.97 12.73 -12.59
N ASN A 82 -12.98 13.59 -13.61
CA ASN A 82 -13.91 14.73 -13.69
C ASN A 82 -15.30 14.29 -14.11
N PHE A 83 -15.36 13.33 -15.01
CA PHE A 83 -16.57 12.80 -15.59
C PHE A 83 -16.33 11.36 -15.98
N SER A 84 -17.26 10.48 -15.69
CA SER A 84 -17.22 9.11 -16.17
C SER A 84 -18.51 8.77 -16.88
N LEU A 85 -18.39 8.37 -18.15
CA LEU A 85 -19.49 7.78 -18.91
C LEU A 85 -19.19 6.29 -19.04
N GLY A 86 -19.81 5.48 -18.20
CA GLY A 86 -19.48 4.07 -18.09
C GLY A 86 -18.04 3.82 -17.63
N SER A 87 -17.25 3.14 -18.47
CA SER A 87 -15.83 2.80 -18.19
C SER A 87 -14.83 3.87 -18.67
N ILE A 88 -15.28 4.98 -19.29
CA ILE A 88 -14.42 6.03 -19.80
C ILE A 88 -14.54 7.27 -18.92
N GLY A 89 -13.42 7.79 -18.43
CA GLY A 89 -13.37 9.01 -17.65
C GLY A 89 -12.11 9.84 -17.91
N LEU A 90 -12.24 11.16 -17.86
CA LEU A 90 -11.10 12.08 -17.91
C LEU A 90 -10.48 12.21 -16.52
N MET A 91 -9.21 11.83 -16.38
CA MET A 91 -8.49 11.91 -15.13
C MET A 91 -8.20 13.37 -14.72
N LYS A 92 -8.33 13.64 -13.43
CA LYS A 92 -7.94 14.91 -12.80
C LYS A 92 -6.43 14.94 -12.52
N THR A 93 -5.59 14.91 -13.55
CA THR A 93 -4.13 14.78 -13.40
C THR A 93 -3.56 15.84 -12.47
N LYS A 94 -3.84 17.12 -12.69
CA LYS A 94 -3.33 18.21 -11.83
C LYS A 94 -3.72 18.07 -10.35
N THR A 95 -4.93 17.57 -10.07
CA THR A 95 -5.39 17.34 -8.69
C THR A 95 -4.64 16.15 -8.08
N MET A 96 -4.47 15.08 -8.85
CA MET A 96 -3.72 13.89 -8.42
C MET A 96 -2.23 14.23 -8.22
N ASP A 97 -1.62 15.02 -9.09
CA ASP A 97 -0.23 15.43 -8.98
C ASP A 97 0.02 16.24 -7.70
N LYS A 98 -0.84 17.23 -7.42
CA LYS A 98 -0.77 17.99 -6.18
C LYS A 98 -0.93 17.08 -4.96
N ALA A 99 -1.97 16.25 -4.94
CA ALA A 99 -2.25 15.36 -3.82
C ALA A 99 -1.14 14.31 -3.62
N ALA A 100 -0.47 13.86 -4.69
CA ALA A 100 0.69 12.99 -4.61
C ALA A 100 1.87 13.69 -3.92
N MET A 101 2.16 14.94 -4.29
CA MET A 101 3.24 15.70 -3.66
C MET A 101 2.95 16.00 -2.20
N ASP A 102 1.70 16.35 -1.86
CA ASP A 102 1.29 16.56 -0.47
C ASP A 102 1.48 15.26 0.35
N ALA A 103 1.03 14.12 -0.16
CA ALA A 103 1.19 12.82 0.49
C ALA A 103 2.68 12.41 0.67
N LEU A 104 3.55 12.74 -0.28
CA LEU A 104 4.99 12.50 -0.16
C LEU A 104 5.62 13.38 0.94
N ASN A 105 5.24 14.64 1.01
CA ASN A 105 5.69 15.55 2.05
C ASN A 105 5.24 15.10 3.46
N ASP A 106 4.02 14.56 3.60
CA ASP A 106 3.50 14.03 4.86
C ASP A 106 4.34 12.86 5.41
N VAL A 107 5.08 12.17 4.55
CA VAL A 107 6.02 11.10 4.92
C VAL A 107 7.49 11.54 4.87
N GLU A 108 7.74 12.85 4.88
CA GLU A 108 9.07 13.46 4.85
C GLU A 108 9.92 13.04 3.62
N LEU A 109 9.26 12.72 2.51
CA LEU A 109 9.89 12.38 1.25
C LEU A 109 9.75 13.52 0.24
N HIS A 110 10.82 14.30 0.08
CA HIS A 110 10.84 15.45 -0.80
C HIS A 110 11.37 15.07 -2.19
N LEU A 111 10.46 14.86 -3.13
CA LEU A 111 10.79 14.57 -4.53
C LEU A 111 10.50 15.79 -5.41
N ARG A 112 11.22 15.87 -6.55
CA ARG A 112 11.19 17.08 -7.39
C ARG A 112 9.90 17.23 -8.19
N SER A 113 9.31 16.14 -8.64
CA SER A 113 8.16 16.17 -9.54
C SER A 113 7.27 14.93 -9.36
N PRO A 114 5.94 15.08 -9.40
CA PRO A 114 5.01 13.96 -9.39
C PRO A 114 5.07 13.14 -10.69
N ASP A 115 5.61 13.71 -11.77
CA ASP A 115 5.74 13.06 -13.08
C ASP A 115 6.99 12.17 -13.19
N THR A 116 7.89 12.20 -12.20
CA THR A 116 9.10 11.37 -12.20
C THR A 116 8.71 9.89 -12.30
N PRO A 117 9.23 9.13 -13.30
CA PRO A 117 9.06 7.70 -13.36
C PRO A 117 9.69 6.99 -12.15
N VAL A 118 9.00 6.01 -11.60
CA VAL A 118 9.45 5.34 -10.37
C VAL A 118 10.75 4.56 -10.54
N ASN A 119 11.10 4.13 -11.74
CA ASN A 119 12.37 3.46 -12.03
C ASN A 119 13.60 4.38 -11.83
N GLN A 120 13.41 5.71 -11.81
CA GLN A 120 14.49 6.68 -11.54
C GLN A 120 14.72 6.92 -10.04
N LEU A 121 13.87 6.36 -9.19
CA LEU A 121 13.94 6.49 -7.74
C LEU A 121 14.88 5.44 -7.14
N SER A 122 15.55 5.81 -6.05
CA SER A 122 16.26 4.86 -5.19
C SER A 122 15.29 3.86 -4.53
N GLY A 123 15.81 2.76 -3.98
CA GLY A 123 15.00 1.79 -3.25
C GLY A 123 14.21 2.42 -2.11
N GLY A 124 14.86 3.29 -1.32
CA GLY A 124 14.22 4.00 -0.21
C GLY A 124 13.13 4.97 -0.67
N GLU A 125 13.36 5.70 -1.77
CA GLU A 125 12.35 6.60 -2.34
C GLU A 125 11.15 5.84 -2.88
N ARG A 126 11.35 4.71 -3.57
CA ARG A 126 10.25 3.83 -3.99
C ARG A 126 9.42 3.36 -2.81
N GLN A 127 10.08 2.93 -1.74
CA GLN A 127 9.37 2.54 -0.52
C GLN A 127 8.56 3.70 0.06
N GLY A 128 9.12 4.91 0.09
CA GLY A 128 8.42 6.12 0.53
C GLY A 128 7.18 6.43 -0.30
N VAL A 129 7.21 6.22 -1.61
CA VAL A 129 6.02 6.38 -2.47
C VAL A 129 4.89 5.40 -2.09
N VAL A 130 5.23 4.14 -1.79
CA VAL A 130 4.24 3.15 -1.36
C VAL A 130 3.62 3.53 -0.01
N ILE A 131 4.45 4.05 0.88
CA ILE A 131 4.05 4.55 2.19
C ILE A 131 3.09 5.74 2.05
N ALA A 132 3.47 6.74 1.26
CA ALA A 132 2.65 7.91 0.98
C ALA A 132 1.28 7.51 0.42
N ARG A 133 1.24 6.52 -0.48
CA ARG A 133 0.00 5.95 -0.99
C ARG A 133 -0.88 5.37 0.13
N ALA A 134 -0.31 4.54 1.01
CA ALA A 134 -1.06 3.92 2.11
C ALA A 134 -1.63 4.97 3.07
N MET A 135 -0.84 6.00 3.38
CA MET A 135 -1.24 7.13 4.25
C MET A 135 -2.34 7.97 3.60
N TYR A 136 -2.17 8.35 2.33
CA TYR A 136 -3.15 9.14 1.59
C TYR A 136 -4.54 8.50 1.58
N PHE A 137 -4.61 7.18 1.37
CA PHE A 137 -5.86 6.44 1.38
C PHE A 137 -6.34 6.03 2.78
N LYS A 138 -5.69 6.51 3.85
CA LYS A 138 -6.06 6.25 5.25
C LYS A 138 -6.27 4.78 5.53
N SER A 139 -5.28 3.97 5.14
CA SER A 139 -5.30 2.53 5.36
C SER A 139 -5.47 2.22 6.85
N LYS A 140 -6.39 1.33 7.19
CA LYS A 140 -6.61 0.84 8.56
C LYS A 140 -5.69 -0.32 8.91
N VAL A 141 -5.40 -1.13 7.89
CA VAL A 141 -4.47 -2.26 7.96
C VAL A 141 -3.50 -2.17 6.79
N LEU A 142 -2.21 -2.20 7.08
CA LEU A 142 -1.14 -2.25 6.09
C LEU A 142 -0.42 -3.58 6.20
N ILE A 143 -0.54 -4.41 5.19
CA ILE A 143 0.16 -5.68 5.08
C ILE A 143 1.45 -5.46 4.31
N LEU A 144 2.58 -5.84 4.91
CA LEU A 144 3.91 -5.72 4.32
C LEU A 144 4.47 -7.13 4.10
N ASP A 145 4.66 -7.53 2.85
CA ASP A 145 5.26 -8.82 2.51
C ASP A 145 6.75 -8.64 2.24
N GLU A 146 7.61 -9.06 3.19
CA GLU A 146 9.06 -8.94 3.15
C GLU A 146 9.58 -7.52 2.82
N PRO A 147 9.16 -6.47 3.55
CA PRO A 147 9.39 -5.07 3.16
C PRO A 147 10.85 -4.63 3.21
N THR A 148 11.72 -5.43 3.79
CA THR A 148 13.16 -5.14 3.95
C THR A 148 14.05 -5.93 3.00
N ASN A 149 13.48 -6.79 2.16
CA ASN A 149 14.22 -7.62 1.23
C ASN A 149 14.96 -6.73 0.19
N HIS A 150 16.22 -7.05 -0.08
CA HIS A 150 17.09 -6.31 -0.99
C HIS A 150 17.36 -4.85 -0.61
N LEU A 151 17.09 -4.44 0.64
CA LEU A 151 17.43 -3.13 1.15
C LEU A 151 18.76 -3.14 1.90
N SER A 152 19.49 -2.03 1.86
CA SER A 152 20.63 -1.80 2.73
C SER A 152 20.19 -1.69 4.20
N VAL A 153 21.11 -1.88 5.13
CA VAL A 153 20.84 -1.71 6.60
C VAL A 153 20.23 -0.34 6.90
N LYS A 154 20.71 0.71 6.23
CA LYS A 154 20.19 2.08 6.41
C LYS A 154 18.73 2.22 5.93
N GLU A 155 18.41 1.61 4.80
CA GLU A 155 17.04 1.61 4.25
C GLU A 155 16.11 0.74 5.10
N THR A 156 16.56 -0.43 5.53
CA THR A 156 15.83 -1.30 6.46
C THR A 156 15.44 -0.55 7.73
N ASN A 157 16.37 0.18 8.35
CA ASN A 157 16.08 0.98 9.52
C ASN A 157 15.03 2.09 9.27
N LYS A 158 15.03 2.69 8.07
CA LYS A 158 13.97 3.65 7.71
C LYS A 158 12.59 2.98 7.62
N VAL A 159 12.51 1.80 6.99
CA VAL A 159 11.27 1.03 6.90
C VAL A 159 10.76 0.64 8.29
N LEU A 160 11.63 0.16 9.17
CA LEU A 160 11.25 -0.22 10.54
C LEU A 160 10.72 0.98 11.35
N ARG A 161 11.40 2.12 11.31
CA ARG A 161 10.93 3.36 11.96
C ARG A 161 9.57 3.81 11.42
N PHE A 162 9.37 3.64 10.13
CA PHE A 162 8.08 3.93 9.52
C PHE A 162 6.99 2.99 10.06
N VAL A 163 7.21 1.68 10.07
CA VAL A 163 6.26 0.70 10.61
C VAL A 163 5.91 1.02 12.09
N GLU A 164 6.91 1.42 12.88
CA GLU A 164 6.67 1.91 14.25
C GLU A 164 5.81 3.20 14.27
N GLY A 165 6.02 4.09 13.31
CA GLY A 165 5.24 5.32 13.16
C GLY A 165 3.78 5.07 12.81
N LEU A 166 3.48 4.03 12.02
CA LEU A 166 2.11 3.65 11.65
C LEU A 166 1.21 3.41 12.87
N LYS A 167 1.74 2.74 13.88
CA LYS A 167 1.04 2.48 15.14
C LYS A 167 0.56 3.79 15.80
N LYS A 168 1.41 4.84 15.80
CA LYS A 168 1.07 6.15 16.38
C LYS A 168 -0.02 6.87 15.59
N GLN A 169 -0.21 6.50 14.32
CA GLN A 169 -1.20 7.08 13.42
C GLN A 169 -2.50 6.25 13.34
N GLY A 170 -2.62 5.21 14.16
CA GLY A 170 -3.80 4.36 14.20
C GLY A 170 -3.89 3.36 13.05
N VAL A 171 -2.76 3.01 12.40
CA VAL A 171 -2.69 1.99 11.36
C VAL A 171 -2.15 0.69 11.95
N THR A 172 -2.88 -0.41 11.73
CA THR A 172 -2.43 -1.76 12.09
C THR A 172 -1.52 -2.31 10.99
N SER A 173 -0.42 -2.94 11.32
CA SER A 173 0.49 -3.54 10.34
C SER A 173 1.02 -4.90 10.79
#